data_da0a21caad0eca0507d2bea124b0b5a3
#
_entry.id   da0a21caad0eca0507d2bea124b0b5a3
#
_cell.length_a   1.000
_cell.length_b   1.000
_cell.length_c   1.000
_cell.angle_alpha   90.00
_cell.angle_beta   90.00
_cell.angle_gamma   90.00
#
_symmetry.space_group_name_H-M   'P 1'
#
loop_
_entity.id
_entity.type
_entity.pdbx_description
1 polymer ?
#
loop_
_entity_poly.entity_id
_entity_poly.type
_entity_poly.pdbx_seq_one_letter_code
_entity_poly.pdbx_strand_id
1 'polypeptide(L)'
;EEFAPGFKCNLINDVIKWIDPRVIKKLNLGLHGLNIYSPELVRIALDRKNKHISFYRDPNKTAASIAKQSEKDAKVWPDFNKYIDAQSQFLASLYEITPPNLPHVGLKDLWTMRSMLKPLRKNGTSGLVDFIRVAAMMMPELMDEWFESKLVRGAVSAAGIALINQGPFSAATGLNLLHQQVHCSSVFHNIHFVKGGMGKLAETLALTAQSAGTVIRTKAKVDS
;
A
#
# COMPACT_ATOMS: atom_id res chain seq x y z
N GLU A 1 14.56 17.61 2.67
CA GLU A 1 15.71 18.47 2.35
C GLU A 1 15.26 19.86 1.93
N GLU A 2 16.02 20.88 2.26
CA GLU A 2 15.80 22.25 1.80
C GLU A 2 16.63 22.49 0.55
N PHE A 3 15.97 22.68 -0.59
CA PHE A 3 16.64 22.85 -1.89
C PHE A 3 16.78 24.34 -2.30
N ALA A 4 16.03 25.23 -1.65
CA ALA A 4 16.14 26.68 -1.72
C ALA A 4 15.66 27.28 -0.40
N PRO A 5 16.09 28.50 -0.01
CA PRO A 5 15.70 29.12 1.26
C PRO A 5 14.17 29.13 1.46
N GLY A 6 13.70 28.45 2.50
CA GLY A 6 12.27 28.29 2.82
C GLY A 6 11.54 27.22 2.04
N PHE A 7 12.15 26.57 1.03
CA PHE A 7 11.52 25.53 0.21
C PHE A 7 12.09 24.15 0.57
N LYS A 8 11.23 23.30 1.09
CA LYS A 8 11.57 21.93 1.51
C LYS A 8 10.79 20.91 0.73
N CYS A 9 11.43 19.81 0.36
CA CYS A 9 10.78 18.65 -0.25
C CYS A 9 11.32 17.33 0.32
N ASN A 10 10.55 16.27 0.16
CA ASN A 10 11.03 14.93 0.38
C ASN A 10 11.78 14.45 -0.88
N LEU A 11 12.93 13.79 -0.71
CA LEU A 11 13.77 13.35 -1.83
C LEU A 11 13.31 12.07 -2.47
N ILE A 12 12.84 11.10 -1.68
CA ILE A 12 12.55 9.75 -2.14
C ILE A 12 11.08 9.41 -1.97
N ASN A 13 10.57 9.51 -0.75
CA ASN A 13 9.19 9.18 -0.41
C ASN A 13 8.53 10.38 0.26
N ASP A 14 7.37 10.76 -0.22
CA ASP A 14 6.56 11.84 0.32
C ASP A 14 5.39 11.33 1.19
N VAL A 15 5.10 10.03 1.12
CA VAL A 15 3.98 9.41 1.82
C VAL A 15 4.41 8.20 2.65
N ILE A 16 3.69 7.97 3.73
CA ILE A 16 3.72 6.71 4.48
C ILE A 16 2.58 5.84 3.99
N LYS A 17 2.89 4.60 3.63
CA LYS A 17 1.89 3.60 3.26
C LYS A 17 1.24 3.01 4.51
N TRP A 18 2.07 2.57 5.44
CA TRP A 18 1.64 1.96 6.68
C TRP A 18 2.78 1.92 7.70
N ILE A 19 2.46 2.14 8.95
CA ILE A 19 3.34 1.86 10.10
C ILE A 19 2.52 1.01 11.05
N ASP A 20 3.09 -0.08 11.55
CA ASP A 20 2.42 -0.95 12.51
C ASP A 20 1.96 -0.12 13.73
N PRO A 21 0.64 -0.09 14.02
CA PRO A 21 0.12 0.64 15.17
C PRO A 21 0.73 0.20 16.51
N ARG A 22 1.17 -1.07 16.60
CA ARG A 22 1.87 -1.62 17.76
C ARG A 22 3.20 -0.92 17.98
N VAL A 23 3.94 -0.63 16.89
CA VAL A 23 5.20 0.10 16.92
C VAL A 23 4.97 1.56 17.36
N ILE A 24 4.00 2.24 16.74
CA ILE A 24 3.64 3.64 17.09
C ILE A 24 3.34 3.73 18.59
N LYS A 25 2.50 2.80 19.11
CA LYS A 25 2.08 2.76 20.51
C LYS A 25 3.25 2.39 21.43
N LYS A 26 4.00 1.32 21.12
CA LYS A 26 5.10 0.84 21.97
C LYS A 26 6.23 1.86 22.10
N LEU A 27 6.51 2.59 21.04
CA LEU A 27 7.55 3.62 21.01
C LEU A 27 7.04 5.02 21.41
N ASN A 28 5.73 5.17 21.68
CA ASN A 28 5.11 6.46 22.03
C ASN A 28 5.48 7.59 21.04
N LEU A 29 5.53 7.29 19.74
CA LEU A 29 6.02 8.23 18.72
C LEU A 29 5.27 9.56 18.73
N GLY A 30 3.99 9.56 19.09
CA GLY A 30 3.20 10.79 19.24
C GLY A 30 3.75 11.73 20.31
N LEU A 31 4.26 11.21 21.45
CA LEU A 31 4.88 12.03 22.50
C LEU A 31 6.20 12.66 22.04
N HIS A 32 6.87 12.04 21.08
CA HIS A 32 8.09 12.55 20.47
C HIS A 32 7.83 13.44 19.23
N GLY A 33 6.55 13.82 19.00
CA GLY A 33 6.16 14.80 17.99
C GLY A 33 5.81 14.23 16.62
N LEU A 34 5.62 12.91 16.48
CA LEU A 34 5.09 12.33 15.24
C LEU A 34 3.64 12.74 15.06
N ASN A 35 3.36 13.42 13.97
CA ASN A 35 2.01 13.77 13.55
C ASN A 35 1.79 13.29 12.12
N ILE A 36 0.87 12.31 11.96
CA ILE A 36 0.50 11.73 10.67
C ILE A 36 -0.91 12.17 10.35
N TYR A 37 -1.12 12.68 9.15
CA TYR A 37 -2.45 13.03 8.67
C TYR A 37 -2.78 12.35 7.35
N SER A 38 -4.06 12.16 7.11
CA SER A 38 -4.61 11.48 5.96
C SER A 38 -5.52 12.45 5.20
N PRO A 39 -5.18 12.87 3.98
CA PRO A 39 -6.03 13.77 3.23
C PRO A 39 -7.33 13.09 2.82
N GLU A 40 -8.41 13.85 2.74
CA GLU A 40 -9.70 13.37 2.23
C GLU A 40 -9.61 13.06 0.72
N LEU A 41 -9.01 13.97 -0.04
CA LEU A 41 -8.68 13.78 -1.45
C LEU A 41 -7.29 13.16 -1.53
N VAL A 42 -7.21 11.90 -1.95
CA VAL A 42 -5.96 11.12 -1.93
C VAL A 42 -5.20 11.12 -3.25
N ARG A 43 -5.92 11.19 -4.35
CA ARG A 43 -5.33 11.19 -5.70
C ARG A 43 -6.24 11.84 -6.72
N ILE A 44 -5.65 12.48 -7.71
CA ILE A 44 -6.33 12.96 -8.91
C ILE A 44 -5.67 12.31 -10.12
N ALA A 45 -6.46 11.63 -10.95
CA ALA A 45 -6.04 11.16 -12.25
C ALA A 45 -6.48 12.16 -13.31
N LEU A 46 -5.55 12.61 -14.13
CA LEU A 46 -5.77 13.61 -15.17
C LEU A 46 -5.72 12.97 -16.56
N ASP A 47 -6.60 13.41 -17.46
CA ASP A 47 -6.54 13.09 -18.88
C ASP A 47 -6.10 14.33 -19.67
N ARG A 48 -5.53 14.11 -20.87
CA ARG A 48 -5.11 15.16 -21.80
C ARG A 48 -6.28 16.05 -22.30
N LYS A 49 -7.54 15.59 -22.14
CA LYS A 49 -8.77 16.29 -22.55
C LYS A 49 -9.41 17.10 -21.41
N ASN A 50 -8.64 17.52 -20.40
CA ASN A 50 -9.12 18.20 -19.20
C ASN A 50 -10.17 17.42 -18.39
N LYS A 51 -10.27 16.11 -18.61
CA LYS A 51 -11.06 15.21 -17.76
C LYS A 51 -10.22 14.78 -16.58
N HIS A 52 -10.87 14.56 -15.45
CA HIS A 52 -10.20 14.04 -14.27
C HIS A 52 -11.11 13.11 -13.48
N ILE A 53 -10.48 12.27 -12.66
CA ILE A 53 -11.13 11.48 -11.63
C ILE A 53 -10.44 11.81 -10.31
N SER A 54 -11.24 12.15 -9.31
CA SER A 54 -10.77 12.40 -7.94
C SER A 54 -11.06 11.17 -7.09
N PHE A 55 -10.02 10.63 -6.47
CA PHE A 55 -10.11 9.50 -5.56
C PHE A 55 -10.07 10.03 -4.13
N TYR A 56 -11.11 9.72 -3.37
CA TYR A 56 -11.30 10.15 -2.01
C TYR A 56 -11.18 8.97 -1.05
N ARG A 57 -10.96 9.25 0.23
CA ARG A 57 -11.10 8.23 1.29
C ARG A 57 -12.52 7.70 1.40
N ASP A 58 -13.51 8.55 1.17
CA ASP A 58 -14.90 8.13 1.03
C ASP A 58 -15.10 7.42 -0.32
N PRO A 59 -15.41 6.11 -0.33
CA PRO A 59 -15.63 5.37 -1.56
C PRO A 59 -16.84 5.86 -2.36
N ASN A 60 -17.84 6.44 -1.70
CA ASN A 60 -19.02 7.00 -2.39
C ASN A 60 -18.66 8.27 -3.17
N LYS A 61 -17.82 9.13 -2.59
CA LYS A 61 -17.32 10.33 -3.30
C LYS A 61 -16.45 9.93 -4.49
N THR A 62 -15.64 8.87 -4.35
CA THR A 62 -14.86 8.32 -5.46
C THR A 62 -15.76 7.78 -6.56
N ALA A 63 -16.78 6.97 -6.22
CA ALA A 63 -17.75 6.46 -7.18
C ALA A 63 -18.48 7.59 -7.91
N ALA A 64 -18.92 8.64 -7.20
CA ALA A 64 -19.54 9.82 -7.80
C ALA A 64 -18.59 10.57 -8.75
N SER A 65 -17.28 10.59 -8.45
CA SER A 65 -16.28 11.17 -9.37
C SER A 65 -16.08 10.30 -10.62
N ILE A 66 -16.05 8.97 -10.46
CA ILE A 66 -15.95 8.01 -11.58
C ILE A 66 -17.19 8.10 -12.47
N ALA A 67 -18.39 8.26 -11.90
CA ALA A 67 -19.64 8.35 -12.63
C ALA A 67 -19.65 9.45 -13.71
N LYS A 68 -18.91 10.54 -13.50
CA LYS A 68 -18.72 11.62 -14.49
C LYS A 68 -18.02 11.13 -15.76
N GLN A 69 -17.34 10.00 -15.73
CA GLN A 69 -16.63 9.40 -16.87
C GLN A 69 -17.29 8.12 -17.34
N SER A 70 -17.80 7.29 -16.43
CA SER A 70 -18.46 6.02 -16.69
C SER A 70 -19.37 5.65 -15.50
N GLU A 71 -20.68 5.65 -15.73
CA GLU A 71 -21.65 5.19 -14.72
C GLU A 71 -21.48 3.70 -14.41
N LYS A 72 -21.10 2.90 -15.41
CA LYS A 72 -20.86 1.48 -15.27
C LYS A 72 -19.69 1.22 -14.30
N ASP A 73 -18.57 1.89 -14.52
CA ASP A 73 -17.39 1.74 -13.66
C ASP A 73 -17.67 2.22 -12.22
N ALA A 74 -18.47 3.28 -12.08
CA ALA A 74 -18.86 3.78 -10.77
C ALA A 74 -19.66 2.74 -9.95
N LYS A 75 -20.55 1.97 -10.61
CA LYS A 75 -21.32 0.91 -9.98
C LYS A 75 -20.46 -0.29 -9.58
N VAL A 76 -19.43 -0.60 -10.36
CA VAL A 76 -18.51 -1.72 -10.12
C VAL A 76 -17.43 -1.36 -9.09
N TRP A 77 -17.11 -0.09 -8.91
CA TRP A 77 -16.04 0.39 -8.03
C TRP A 77 -16.07 -0.17 -6.60
N PRO A 78 -17.22 -0.24 -5.89
CA PRO A 78 -17.28 -0.83 -4.56
C PRO A 78 -16.93 -2.32 -4.53
N ASP A 79 -17.38 -3.08 -5.53
CA ASP A 79 -17.12 -4.52 -5.59
C ASP A 79 -15.68 -4.82 -5.97
N PHE A 80 -15.10 -4.03 -6.87
CA PHE A 80 -13.65 -4.06 -7.15
C PHE A 80 -12.82 -3.83 -5.87
N ASN A 81 -13.16 -2.82 -5.06
CA ASN A 81 -12.45 -2.55 -3.82
C ASN A 81 -12.57 -3.70 -2.81
N LYS A 82 -13.76 -4.29 -2.65
CA LYS A 82 -13.96 -5.48 -1.81
C LYS A 82 -13.12 -6.66 -2.28
N TYR A 83 -13.08 -6.87 -3.60
CA TYR A 83 -12.29 -7.93 -4.20
C TYR A 83 -10.80 -7.75 -3.93
N ILE A 84 -10.24 -6.57 -4.20
CA ILE A 84 -8.83 -6.26 -3.95
C ILE A 84 -8.50 -6.32 -2.45
N ASP A 85 -9.38 -5.82 -1.59
CA ASP A 85 -9.21 -5.91 -0.14
C ASP A 85 -9.11 -7.36 0.35
N ALA A 86 -10.00 -8.24 -0.12
CA ALA A 86 -9.96 -9.66 0.23
C ALA A 86 -8.64 -10.34 -0.16
N GLN A 87 -8.14 -10.06 -1.38
CA GLN A 87 -6.87 -10.61 -1.86
C GLN A 87 -5.67 -10.00 -1.11
N SER A 88 -5.71 -8.72 -0.79
CA SER A 88 -4.65 -8.04 -0.04
C SER A 88 -4.58 -8.51 1.41
N GLN A 89 -5.72 -8.79 2.05
CA GLN A 89 -5.76 -9.41 3.39
C GLN A 89 -5.16 -10.82 3.39
N PHE A 90 -5.38 -11.60 2.32
CA PHE A 90 -4.73 -12.89 2.17
C PHE A 90 -3.20 -12.72 2.10
N LEU A 91 -2.71 -11.80 1.28
CA LEU A 91 -1.27 -11.49 1.18
C LEU A 91 -0.70 -10.99 2.51
N ALA A 92 -1.43 -10.11 3.23
CA ALA A 92 -1.03 -9.63 4.55
C ALA A 92 -0.80 -10.79 5.52
N SER A 93 -1.68 -11.80 5.50
CA SER A 93 -1.54 -12.97 6.36
C SER A 93 -0.30 -13.82 6.02
N LEU A 94 0.13 -13.83 4.76
CA LEU A 94 1.38 -14.48 4.35
C LEU A 94 2.61 -13.73 4.87
N TYR A 95 2.57 -12.41 4.95
CA TYR A 95 3.66 -11.60 5.49
C TYR A 95 3.86 -11.74 7.01
N GLU A 96 2.83 -12.18 7.73
CA GLU A 96 2.92 -12.44 9.17
C GLU A 96 3.55 -13.80 9.52
N ILE A 97 3.80 -14.64 8.52
CA ILE A 97 4.30 -16.00 8.72
C ILE A 97 5.80 -16.05 8.44
N THR A 98 6.54 -16.71 9.34
CA THR A 98 7.92 -17.05 9.04
C THR A 98 7.93 -18.08 7.91
N PRO A 99 8.61 -17.84 6.78
CA PRO A 99 8.69 -18.78 5.68
C PRO A 99 9.26 -20.12 6.14
N PRO A 100 8.74 -21.26 5.64
CA PRO A 100 9.32 -22.56 5.93
C PRO A 100 10.74 -22.66 5.34
N ASN A 101 11.59 -23.45 5.98
CA ASN A 101 12.95 -23.70 5.48
C ASN A 101 12.90 -24.70 4.31
N LEU A 102 12.87 -24.18 3.08
CA LEU A 102 12.88 -25.01 1.87
C LEU A 102 14.33 -25.37 1.49
N PRO A 103 14.60 -26.63 1.08
CA PRO A 103 13.68 -27.77 0.89
C PRO A 103 13.40 -28.59 2.14
N HIS A 104 13.97 -28.26 3.30
CA HIS A 104 13.92 -29.08 4.53
C HIS A 104 12.78 -28.59 5.45
N VAL A 105 11.55 -28.98 5.12
CA VAL A 105 10.38 -28.65 5.94
C VAL A 105 10.32 -29.49 7.20
N GLY A 106 10.49 -28.88 8.38
CA GLY A 106 10.40 -29.54 9.67
C GLY A 106 8.99 -29.48 10.27
N LEU A 107 8.79 -30.22 11.38
CA LEU A 107 7.50 -30.22 12.11
C LEU A 107 7.08 -28.82 12.60
N LYS A 108 8.04 -27.97 12.96
CA LYS A 108 7.78 -26.56 13.33
C LYS A 108 7.22 -25.77 12.16
N ASP A 109 7.74 -26.02 10.96
CA ASP A 109 7.29 -25.34 9.74
C ASP A 109 5.85 -25.73 9.39
N LEU A 110 5.50 -27.03 9.55
CA LEU A 110 4.13 -27.52 9.37
C LEU A 110 3.16 -26.84 10.35
N TRP A 111 3.59 -26.63 11.61
CA TRP A 111 2.78 -25.94 12.62
C TRP A 111 2.58 -24.46 12.28
N THR A 112 3.62 -23.79 11.78
CA THR A 112 3.57 -22.40 11.31
C THR A 112 2.68 -22.28 10.06
N MET A 113 2.79 -23.24 9.13
CA MET A 113 1.94 -23.30 7.93
C MET A 113 0.45 -23.49 8.25
N ARG A 114 0.11 -24.04 9.44
CA ARG A 114 -1.28 -24.11 9.89
C ARG A 114 -1.94 -22.73 9.98
N SER A 115 -1.19 -21.69 10.28
CA SER A 115 -1.69 -20.31 10.31
C SER A 115 -2.11 -19.81 8.92
N MET A 116 -1.48 -20.33 7.84
CA MET A 116 -1.87 -20.07 6.44
C MET A 116 -3.26 -20.63 6.10
N LEU A 117 -3.74 -21.63 6.88
CA LEU A 117 -5.07 -22.19 6.69
C LEU A 117 -6.20 -21.25 7.14
N LYS A 118 -5.91 -20.23 7.97
CA LYS A 118 -6.93 -19.28 8.45
C LYS A 118 -7.54 -18.46 7.30
N PRO A 119 -6.75 -17.84 6.41
CA PRO A 119 -7.26 -17.15 5.22
C PRO A 119 -7.99 -18.09 4.26
N LEU A 120 -7.45 -19.33 4.09
CA LEU A 120 -8.09 -20.35 3.27
C LEU A 120 -9.46 -20.76 3.81
N ARG A 121 -9.62 -20.82 5.15
CA ARG A 121 -10.92 -21.11 5.78
C ARG A 121 -11.92 -19.98 5.58
N LYS A 122 -11.46 -18.72 5.54
CA LYS A 122 -12.32 -17.55 5.37
C LYS A 122 -12.80 -17.39 3.92
N ASN A 123 -11.91 -17.61 2.95
CA ASN A 123 -12.14 -17.33 1.53
C ASN A 123 -12.36 -18.59 0.69
N GLY A 124 -12.20 -19.79 1.27
CA GLY A 124 -12.29 -21.07 0.57
C GLY A 124 -11.16 -21.31 -0.43
N THR A 125 -11.26 -22.41 -1.17
CA THR A 125 -10.32 -22.75 -2.25
C THR A 125 -10.42 -21.79 -3.42
N SER A 126 -11.61 -21.25 -3.70
CA SER A 126 -11.83 -20.23 -4.73
C SER A 126 -11.03 -18.96 -4.46
N GLY A 127 -10.98 -18.50 -3.20
CA GLY A 127 -10.19 -17.32 -2.81
C GLY A 127 -8.68 -17.49 -3.04
N LEU A 128 -8.14 -18.71 -2.85
CA LEU A 128 -6.74 -19.00 -3.17
C LEU A 128 -6.50 -19.00 -4.68
N VAL A 129 -7.39 -19.60 -5.45
CA VAL A 129 -7.30 -19.59 -6.93
C VAL A 129 -7.35 -18.16 -7.46
N ASP A 130 -8.27 -17.35 -6.96
CA ASP A 130 -8.38 -15.92 -7.31
C ASP A 130 -7.11 -15.15 -6.94
N PHE A 131 -6.54 -15.40 -5.76
CA PHE A 131 -5.28 -14.78 -5.35
C PHE A 131 -4.13 -15.13 -6.30
N ILE A 132 -3.94 -16.40 -6.62
CA ILE A 132 -2.88 -16.85 -7.54
C ILE A 132 -3.09 -16.23 -8.91
N ARG A 133 -4.32 -16.19 -9.40
CA ARG A 133 -4.69 -15.59 -10.68
C ARG A 133 -4.31 -14.11 -10.72
N VAL A 134 -4.79 -13.32 -9.75
CA VAL A 134 -4.51 -11.88 -9.69
C VAL A 134 -3.02 -11.61 -9.51
N ALA A 135 -2.33 -12.41 -8.68
CA ALA A 135 -0.90 -12.25 -8.42
C ALA A 135 -0.06 -12.43 -9.71
N ALA A 136 -0.48 -13.32 -10.62
CA ALA A 136 0.21 -13.56 -11.88
C ALA A 136 -0.15 -12.57 -12.98
N MET A 137 -1.33 -11.91 -12.91
CA MET A 137 -1.85 -11.04 -13.96
C MET A 137 -1.02 -9.78 -14.17
N MET A 138 -1.05 -9.30 -15.41
CA MET A 138 -0.67 -7.94 -15.77
C MET A 138 -1.79 -6.94 -15.41
N MET A 139 -1.42 -5.70 -15.10
CA MET A 139 -2.43 -4.68 -14.77
C MET A 139 -3.49 -4.47 -15.86
N PRO A 140 -3.17 -4.40 -17.17
CA PRO A 140 -4.18 -4.25 -18.19
C PRO A 140 -5.22 -5.38 -18.18
N GLU A 141 -4.79 -6.64 -18.05
CA GLU A 141 -5.70 -7.79 -17.98
C GLU A 141 -6.66 -7.67 -16.79
N LEU A 142 -6.14 -7.40 -15.60
CA LEU A 142 -6.95 -7.20 -14.41
C LEU A 142 -7.93 -6.04 -14.58
N MET A 143 -7.49 -4.93 -15.18
CA MET A 143 -8.32 -3.74 -15.36
C MET A 143 -9.41 -3.95 -16.42
N ASP A 144 -9.13 -4.71 -17.48
CA ASP A 144 -10.09 -5.00 -18.54
C ASP A 144 -11.26 -5.89 -18.06
N GLU A 145 -11.05 -6.71 -17.01
CA GLU A 145 -12.12 -7.47 -16.38
C GLU A 145 -13.12 -6.59 -15.60
N TRP A 146 -12.67 -5.45 -15.08
CA TRP A 146 -13.46 -4.65 -14.15
C TRP A 146 -13.98 -3.33 -14.74
N PHE A 147 -13.23 -2.66 -15.60
CA PHE A 147 -13.51 -1.29 -16.01
C PHE A 147 -13.49 -1.11 -17.53
N GLU A 148 -14.34 -0.22 -18.03
CA GLU A 148 -14.35 0.18 -19.45
C GLU A 148 -13.63 1.51 -19.70
N SER A 149 -13.62 2.42 -18.72
CA SER A 149 -12.98 3.73 -18.84
C SER A 149 -11.44 3.61 -18.84
N LYS A 150 -10.81 4.08 -19.92
CA LYS A 150 -9.35 4.14 -20.01
C LYS A 150 -8.71 4.95 -18.88
N LEU A 151 -9.39 6.00 -18.42
CA LEU A 151 -8.88 6.85 -17.35
C LEU A 151 -8.92 6.13 -15.99
N VAL A 152 -10.00 5.39 -15.69
CA VAL A 152 -10.08 4.56 -14.48
C VAL A 152 -9.01 3.47 -14.51
N ARG A 153 -8.93 2.73 -15.62
CA ARG A 153 -7.93 1.66 -15.81
C ARG A 153 -6.51 2.18 -15.65
N GLY A 154 -6.16 3.29 -16.30
CA GLY A 154 -4.84 3.91 -16.17
C GLY A 154 -4.51 4.39 -14.76
N ALA A 155 -5.48 5.00 -14.08
CA ALA A 155 -5.31 5.48 -12.71
C ALA A 155 -5.02 4.35 -11.72
N VAL A 156 -5.76 3.22 -11.82
CA VAL A 156 -5.56 2.06 -10.95
C VAL A 156 -4.29 1.30 -11.33
N SER A 157 -4.00 1.15 -12.63
CA SER A 157 -2.76 0.52 -13.10
C SER A 157 -1.51 1.21 -12.57
N ALA A 158 -1.54 2.54 -12.40
CA ALA A 158 -0.43 3.28 -11.81
C ALA A 158 -0.09 2.83 -10.37
N ALA A 159 -1.09 2.32 -9.61
CA ALA A 159 -0.81 1.72 -8.30
C ALA A 159 -0.11 0.36 -8.42
N GLY A 160 -0.45 -0.44 -9.44
CA GLY A 160 0.16 -1.75 -9.67
C GLY A 160 1.61 -1.70 -10.15
N ILE A 161 2.08 -0.54 -10.62
CA ILE A 161 3.49 -0.33 -11.01
C ILE A 161 4.25 0.61 -10.07
N ALA A 162 3.62 1.01 -8.97
CA ALA A 162 4.25 1.92 -8.02
C ALA A 162 5.46 1.27 -7.34
N LEU A 163 6.57 2.01 -7.25
CA LEU A 163 7.82 1.63 -6.56
C LEU A 163 8.53 0.39 -7.13
N ILE A 164 8.21 0.00 -8.37
CA ILE A 164 8.92 -1.05 -9.11
C ILE A 164 9.42 -0.51 -10.44
N ASN A 165 10.51 -1.09 -10.94
CA ASN A 165 11.08 -0.72 -12.24
C ASN A 165 10.50 -1.61 -13.36
N GLN A 166 9.16 -1.61 -13.49
CA GLN A 166 8.42 -2.39 -14.49
C GLN A 166 7.27 -1.58 -15.07
N GLY A 167 6.88 -1.90 -16.31
CA GLY A 167 5.70 -1.34 -16.96
C GLY A 167 4.43 -2.13 -16.62
N PRO A 168 3.23 -1.58 -16.93
CA PRO A 168 1.95 -2.21 -16.60
C PRO A 168 1.72 -3.55 -17.32
N PHE A 169 2.41 -3.80 -18.43
CA PHE A 169 2.35 -5.05 -19.20
C PHE A 169 3.35 -6.11 -18.72
N SER A 170 4.02 -5.88 -17.60
CA SER A 170 4.87 -6.90 -16.99
C SER A 170 4.01 -7.84 -16.14
N ALA A 171 4.36 -9.14 -16.19
CA ALA A 171 3.72 -10.15 -15.34
C ALA A 171 3.86 -9.80 -13.85
N ALA A 172 2.93 -10.26 -13.04
CA ALA A 172 2.87 -10.04 -11.59
C ALA A 172 2.73 -8.57 -11.14
N THR A 173 2.35 -7.64 -12.02
CA THR A 173 2.00 -6.29 -11.59
C THR A 173 0.68 -6.27 -10.80
N GLY A 174 -0.19 -7.26 -10.97
CA GLY A 174 -1.32 -7.53 -10.08
C GLY A 174 -0.89 -7.83 -8.65
N LEU A 175 0.14 -8.66 -8.44
CA LEU A 175 0.71 -8.89 -7.10
C LEU A 175 1.23 -7.59 -6.47
N ASN A 176 1.89 -6.73 -7.26
CA ASN A 176 2.33 -5.43 -6.73
C ASN A 176 1.15 -4.54 -6.34
N LEU A 177 0.04 -4.55 -7.08
CA LEU A 177 -1.19 -3.86 -6.67
C LEU A 177 -1.64 -4.38 -5.30
N LEU A 178 -1.74 -5.70 -5.10
CA LEU A 178 -2.13 -6.29 -3.82
C LEU A 178 -1.15 -5.89 -2.70
N HIS A 179 0.16 -5.94 -2.97
CA HIS A 179 1.19 -5.51 -2.03
C HIS A 179 1.02 -4.04 -1.61
N GLN A 180 0.73 -3.16 -2.56
CA GLN A 180 0.48 -1.74 -2.28
C GLN A 180 -0.81 -1.52 -1.46
N GLN A 181 -1.74 -2.47 -1.44
CA GLN A 181 -3.01 -2.39 -0.72
C GLN A 181 -3.02 -3.14 0.62
N VAL A 182 -1.94 -3.82 0.98
CA VAL A 182 -1.82 -4.48 2.29
C VAL A 182 -2.07 -3.46 3.41
N HIS A 183 -2.93 -3.81 4.36
CA HIS A 183 -3.42 -2.96 5.44
C HIS A 183 -4.23 -1.72 5.02
N CYS A 184 -4.82 -1.74 3.83
CA CYS A 184 -5.69 -0.69 3.32
C CYS A 184 -7.10 -1.22 3.10
N SER A 185 -8.10 -0.38 3.31
CA SER A 185 -9.52 -0.71 3.12
C SER A 185 -10.02 -0.46 1.69
N SER A 186 -9.23 0.22 0.85
CA SER A 186 -9.56 0.53 -0.53
C SER A 186 -8.32 0.97 -1.29
N VAL A 187 -8.39 0.90 -2.63
CA VAL A 187 -7.31 1.37 -3.50
C VAL A 187 -7.03 2.85 -3.23
N PHE A 188 -5.75 3.20 -3.05
CA PHE A 188 -5.20 4.50 -2.67
C PHE A 188 -5.42 4.95 -1.21
N HIS A 189 -6.09 4.20 -0.34
CA HIS A 189 -6.30 4.61 1.06
C HIS A 189 -5.03 4.57 1.92
N ASN A 190 -3.94 4.02 1.42
CA ASN A 190 -2.63 3.95 2.08
C ASN A 190 -1.77 5.21 1.87
N ILE A 191 -2.39 6.37 1.64
CA ILE A 191 -1.67 7.64 1.47
C ILE A 191 -1.81 8.46 2.76
N HIS A 192 -0.71 8.56 3.50
CA HIS A 192 -0.61 9.34 4.72
C HIS A 192 0.63 10.22 4.64
N PHE A 193 0.56 11.41 5.23
CA PHE A 193 1.66 12.35 5.26
C PHE A 193 2.14 12.60 6.68
N VAL A 194 3.44 12.79 6.84
CA VAL A 194 4.03 13.27 8.09
C VAL A 194 4.07 14.78 8.06
N LYS A 195 3.51 15.44 9.07
CA LYS A 195 3.63 16.89 9.23
C LYS A 195 5.11 17.25 9.47
N GLY A 196 5.67 18.06 8.59
CA GLY A 196 7.10 18.40 8.60
C GLY A 196 7.97 17.50 7.70
N GLY A 197 7.35 16.59 6.93
CA GLY A 197 8.02 15.71 5.97
C GLY A 197 8.56 14.42 6.58
N MET A 198 9.10 13.52 5.74
CA MET A 198 9.58 12.20 6.17
C MET A 198 10.79 12.27 7.10
N GLY A 199 11.59 13.34 7.02
CA GLY A 199 12.68 13.60 7.97
C GLY A 199 12.18 13.68 9.42
N LYS A 200 10.96 14.18 9.64
CA LYS A 200 10.36 14.25 10.98
C LYS A 200 10.08 12.88 11.59
N LEU A 201 9.76 11.88 10.77
CA LEU A 201 9.65 10.50 11.24
C LEU A 201 11.01 9.98 11.74
N ALA A 202 12.09 10.21 10.97
CA ALA A 202 13.44 9.81 11.36
C ALA A 202 13.90 10.51 12.65
N GLU A 203 13.67 11.82 12.76
CA GLU A 203 13.95 12.59 13.99
C GLU A 203 13.21 12.05 15.20
N THR A 204 11.91 11.76 15.03
CA THR A 204 11.08 11.20 16.10
C THR A 204 11.58 9.85 16.58
N LEU A 205 11.97 8.96 15.66
CA LEU A 205 12.58 7.67 15.99
C LEU A 205 13.92 7.84 16.71
N ALA A 206 14.77 8.79 16.28
CA ALA A 206 16.02 9.10 16.92
C ALA A 206 15.82 9.62 18.35
N LEU A 207 14.88 10.55 18.56
CA LEU A 207 14.53 11.06 19.89
C LEU A 207 14.02 9.94 20.81
N THR A 208 13.18 9.05 20.27
CA THR A 208 12.68 7.90 21.02
C THR A 208 13.82 6.97 21.44
N ALA A 209 14.75 6.66 20.54
CA ALA A 209 15.92 5.84 20.84
C ALA A 209 16.82 6.48 21.89
N GLN A 210 17.08 7.79 21.77
CA GLN A 210 17.87 8.55 22.74
C GLN A 210 17.23 8.58 24.13
N SER A 211 15.91 8.76 24.20
CA SER A 211 15.18 8.72 25.48
C SER A 211 15.23 7.34 26.16
N ALA A 212 15.47 6.29 25.39
CA ALA A 212 15.72 4.92 25.88
C ALA A 212 17.20 4.64 26.19
N GLY A 213 18.08 5.66 26.16
CA GLY A 213 19.49 5.52 26.48
C GLY A 213 20.42 5.18 25.30
N THR A 214 19.92 5.17 24.09
CA THR A 214 20.73 4.90 22.89
C THR A 214 21.60 6.11 22.54
N VAL A 215 22.88 5.88 22.27
CA VAL A 215 23.82 6.91 21.77
C VAL A 215 23.85 6.83 20.24
N ILE A 216 23.44 7.90 19.58
CA ILE A 216 23.46 8.01 18.11
C ILE A 216 24.71 8.79 17.71
N ARG A 217 25.57 8.16 16.92
CA ARG A 217 26.77 8.77 16.34
C ARG A 217 26.55 8.98 14.84
N THR A 218 26.56 10.23 14.41
CA THR A 218 26.55 10.61 12.99
C THR A 218 27.97 10.83 12.48
N LYS A 219 28.15 10.84 11.16
CA LYS A 219 29.47 11.01 10.49
C LYS A 219 30.50 9.97 10.92
N ALA A 220 30.05 8.83 11.41
CA ALA A 220 30.90 7.69 11.79
C ALA A 220 30.86 6.65 10.69
N LYS A 221 31.92 6.56 9.89
CA LYS A 221 32.08 5.49 8.89
C LYS A 221 32.27 4.18 9.63
N VAL A 222 31.52 3.16 9.23
CA VAL A 222 31.74 1.80 9.72
C VAL A 222 32.76 1.16 8.78
N ASP A 223 33.95 0.89 9.31
CA ASP A 223 34.95 0.05 8.65
C ASP A 223 34.71 -1.39 9.09
N SER A 224 34.79 -2.36 8.18
CA SER A 224 34.50 -3.79 8.37
C SER A 224 35.25 -4.43 9.55
#